data_2b787a9c87d738cad9597be41abce3a5
#
_entry.id   2b787a9c87d738cad9597be41abce3a5
#
_cell.length_a   1.000
_cell.length_b   1.000
_cell.length_c   1.000
_cell.angle_alpha   90.00
_cell.angle_beta   90.00
_cell.angle_gamma   90.00
#
_symmetry.space_group_name_H-M   'P 1'
#
loop_
_entity.id
_entity.type
_entity.pdbx_description
1 polymer ?
#
loop_
_entity_poly.entity_id
_entity_poly.type
_entity_poly.pdbx_seq_one_letter_code
_entity_poly.pdbx_strand_id
1 'polypeptide(L)'
;ELNALPNVKGIILNGGPNHVVDGVEIDACSDIYGCGLPLLQPGHKGGAPWPTDAAQRKAVLSEFVFDACGAQPNWNMENFIADQVELIRRQVGDKKVLLALSGGVDSSVVAALLIKAIGKQLVCVHVNHGLLRKGEPEQVVEVFRNQMDANLIYVDAVDRFLNKLSGVAEPEQKRKIIGAEFIRVFEEEARKLD
;
A
#
# COMPACT_ATOMS: atom_id res chain seq x y z
N GLU A 1 3.45 16.10 -20.90
CA GLU A 1 3.34 15.33 -19.62
C GLU A 1 3.00 13.87 -19.87
N LEU A 2 2.00 13.52 -20.74
CA LEU A 2 1.66 12.10 -21.03
C LEU A 2 2.85 11.29 -21.55
N ASN A 3 3.69 11.89 -22.37
CA ASN A 3 4.90 11.24 -22.91
C ASN A 3 5.98 10.97 -21.85
N ALA A 4 5.85 11.56 -20.66
CA ALA A 4 6.75 11.30 -19.52
C ALA A 4 6.29 10.12 -18.65
N LEU A 5 5.07 9.62 -18.87
CA LEU A 5 4.53 8.47 -18.16
C LEU A 5 4.89 7.18 -18.90
N PRO A 6 5.59 6.23 -18.27
CA PRO A 6 5.90 4.97 -18.91
C PRO A 6 4.62 4.13 -19.11
N ASN A 7 4.51 3.47 -20.25
CA ASN A 7 3.48 2.47 -20.53
C ASN A 7 2.04 2.98 -20.65
N VAL A 8 1.80 4.25 -20.99
CA VAL A 8 0.45 4.72 -21.32
C VAL A 8 0.00 4.06 -22.63
N LYS A 9 -1.10 3.32 -22.60
CA LYS A 9 -1.63 2.58 -23.75
C LYS A 9 -2.92 3.17 -24.32
N GLY A 10 -3.56 4.07 -23.61
CA GLY A 10 -4.77 4.74 -24.04
C GLY A 10 -5.25 5.76 -23.03
N ILE A 11 -6.23 6.54 -23.42
CA ILE A 11 -6.78 7.64 -22.63
C ILE A 11 -8.29 7.46 -22.52
N ILE A 12 -8.84 7.61 -21.34
CA ILE A 12 -10.29 7.68 -21.11
C ILE A 12 -10.61 9.08 -20.60
N LEU A 13 -11.36 9.85 -21.37
CA LEU A 13 -11.92 11.11 -20.93
C LEU A 13 -13.21 10.84 -20.17
N ASN A 14 -13.11 10.82 -18.83
CA ASN A 14 -14.24 10.64 -17.94
C ASN A 14 -14.77 12.00 -17.53
N GLY A 15 -15.82 12.49 -18.20
CA GLY A 15 -16.46 13.75 -17.92
C GLY A 15 -17.61 13.62 -16.91
N GLY A 16 -17.73 14.57 -16.01
CA GLY A 16 -18.96 14.79 -15.28
C GLY A 16 -20.06 15.37 -16.19
N PRO A 17 -21.31 15.41 -15.73
CA PRO A 17 -22.45 15.93 -16.54
C PRO A 17 -22.36 17.44 -16.86
N ASN A 18 -21.42 18.16 -16.23
CA ASN A 18 -21.25 19.61 -16.41
C ASN A 18 -19.92 19.89 -17.09
N HIS A 19 -19.97 20.03 -18.41
CA HIS A 19 -18.84 20.52 -19.21
C HIS A 19 -18.72 22.04 -19.16
N VAL A 20 -19.55 22.71 -18.38
CA VAL A 20 -19.62 24.18 -18.31
C VAL A 20 -19.34 24.61 -16.88
N VAL A 21 -18.26 25.36 -16.68
CA VAL A 21 -17.95 26.03 -15.40
C VAL A 21 -17.97 27.54 -15.69
N ASP A 22 -18.75 28.29 -14.93
CA ASP A 22 -18.91 29.74 -15.07
C ASP A 22 -19.33 30.21 -16.49
N GLY A 23 -20.16 29.39 -17.18
CA GLY A 23 -20.63 29.69 -18.54
C GLY A 23 -19.61 29.37 -19.65
N VAL A 24 -18.47 28.83 -19.31
CA VAL A 24 -17.43 28.42 -20.27
C VAL A 24 -17.42 26.89 -20.40
N GLU A 25 -17.53 26.42 -21.65
CA GLU A 25 -17.40 24.98 -21.95
C GLU A 25 -15.94 24.55 -21.70
N ILE A 26 -15.77 23.60 -20.78
CA ILE A 26 -14.46 23.01 -20.49
C ILE A 26 -14.29 21.77 -21.38
N ASP A 27 -13.29 21.81 -22.23
CA ASP A 27 -12.86 20.66 -23.03
C ASP A 27 -11.48 20.18 -22.59
N ALA A 28 -11.14 18.96 -22.95
CA ALA A 28 -9.79 18.45 -22.76
C ALA A 28 -8.79 19.21 -23.66
N CYS A 29 -7.53 19.26 -23.22
CA CYS A 29 -6.46 19.87 -23.99
C CYS A 29 -6.42 19.27 -25.41
N SER A 30 -6.34 20.12 -26.43
CA SER A 30 -6.31 19.70 -27.85
C SER A 30 -5.23 18.68 -28.16
N ASP A 31 -4.11 18.70 -27.44
CA ASP A 31 -2.99 17.78 -27.63
C ASP A 31 -3.35 16.32 -27.32
N ILE A 32 -4.39 16.09 -26.52
CA ILE A 32 -4.88 14.75 -26.21
C ILE A 32 -5.44 14.07 -27.46
N TYR A 33 -6.15 14.82 -28.30
CA TYR A 33 -6.74 14.31 -29.55
C TYR A 33 -5.71 14.00 -30.63
N GLY A 34 -4.53 14.60 -30.54
CA GLY A 34 -3.41 14.43 -31.48
C GLY A 34 -2.27 13.53 -30.99
N CYS A 35 -2.36 12.96 -29.79
CA CYS A 35 -1.22 12.25 -29.18
C CYS A 35 -0.97 10.83 -29.77
N GLY A 36 -1.84 10.35 -30.66
CA GLY A 36 -1.69 9.04 -31.31
C GLY A 36 -2.07 7.82 -30.46
N LEU A 37 -2.56 8.04 -29.25
CA LEU A 37 -3.05 6.97 -28.36
C LEU A 37 -4.54 6.69 -28.61
N PRO A 38 -5.01 5.45 -28.43
CA PRO A 38 -6.44 5.15 -28.37
C PRO A 38 -7.15 6.06 -27.38
N LEU A 39 -8.28 6.62 -27.77
CA LEU A 39 -9.05 7.57 -26.98
C LEU A 39 -10.49 7.09 -26.82
N LEU A 40 -10.95 6.92 -25.58
CA LEU A 40 -12.34 6.72 -25.24
C LEU A 40 -12.89 7.99 -24.59
N GLN A 41 -13.90 8.60 -25.23
CA GLN A 41 -14.44 9.91 -24.81
C GLN A 41 -15.97 9.91 -24.67
N PRO A 42 -16.54 9.11 -23.74
CA PRO A 42 -17.99 9.02 -23.62
C PRO A 42 -18.58 10.36 -23.16
N GLY A 43 -19.55 10.86 -23.94
CA GLY A 43 -20.22 12.12 -23.65
C GLY A 43 -19.42 13.39 -23.90
N HIS A 44 -18.15 13.29 -24.34
CA HIS A 44 -17.35 14.43 -24.79
C HIS A 44 -17.58 14.73 -26.27
N LYS A 45 -17.12 15.91 -26.72
CA LYS A 45 -17.26 16.40 -28.09
C LYS A 45 -16.79 15.35 -29.12
N GLY A 46 -17.74 14.87 -29.92
CA GLY A 46 -17.50 13.83 -30.93
C GLY A 46 -17.54 12.38 -30.41
N GLY A 47 -17.68 12.18 -29.11
CA GLY A 47 -17.82 10.84 -28.52
C GLY A 47 -19.28 10.36 -28.47
N ALA A 48 -19.48 9.04 -28.54
CA ALA A 48 -20.80 8.44 -28.36
C ALA A 48 -21.29 8.65 -26.91
N PRO A 49 -22.60 8.74 -26.69
CA PRO A 49 -23.15 8.77 -25.34
C PRO A 49 -22.73 7.55 -24.53
N TRP A 50 -22.49 7.74 -23.25
CA TRP A 50 -22.20 6.61 -22.39
C TRP A 50 -23.40 5.68 -22.28
N PRO A 51 -23.27 4.37 -22.52
CA PRO A 51 -24.40 3.45 -22.43
C PRO A 51 -25.03 3.48 -21.03
N THR A 52 -26.35 3.46 -20.97
CA THR A 52 -27.08 3.38 -19.70
C THR A 52 -27.07 1.97 -19.10
N ASP A 53 -27.01 0.95 -19.97
CA ASP A 53 -26.96 -0.44 -19.58
C ASP A 53 -25.55 -0.86 -19.12
N ALA A 54 -25.48 -1.58 -17.98
CA ALA A 54 -24.22 -2.00 -17.38
C ALA A 54 -23.42 -3.01 -18.22
N ALA A 55 -24.11 -3.91 -18.94
CA ALA A 55 -23.45 -4.90 -19.77
C ALA A 55 -22.84 -4.24 -21.01
N GLN A 56 -23.54 -3.27 -21.60
CA GLN A 56 -23.01 -2.49 -22.71
C GLN A 56 -21.82 -1.63 -22.30
N ARG A 57 -21.85 -1.00 -21.10
CA ARG A 57 -20.69 -0.27 -20.56
C ARG A 57 -19.48 -1.17 -20.41
N LYS A 58 -19.69 -2.37 -19.86
CA LYS A 58 -18.62 -3.36 -19.72
C LYS A 58 -18.05 -3.78 -21.07
N ALA A 59 -18.90 -3.99 -22.08
CA ALA A 59 -18.46 -4.34 -23.43
C ALA A 59 -17.59 -3.24 -24.04
N VAL A 60 -18.04 -1.99 -24.01
CA VAL A 60 -17.27 -0.82 -24.50
C VAL A 60 -15.93 -0.68 -23.81
N LEU A 61 -15.90 -0.81 -22.48
CA LEU A 61 -14.64 -0.76 -21.74
C LEU A 61 -13.72 -1.93 -22.07
N SER A 62 -14.26 -3.14 -22.22
CA SER A 62 -13.46 -4.32 -22.55
C SER A 62 -12.83 -4.19 -23.94
N GLU A 63 -13.62 -3.81 -24.95
CA GLU A 63 -13.12 -3.56 -26.31
C GLU A 63 -12.04 -2.47 -26.31
N PHE A 64 -12.27 -1.35 -25.61
CA PHE A 64 -11.29 -0.29 -25.54
C PHE A 64 -10.01 -0.74 -24.85
N VAL A 65 -10.11 -1.36 -23.67
CA VAL A 65 -8.94 -1.72 -22.85
C VAL A 65 -8.14 -2.86 -23.48
N PHE A 66 -8.82 -3.91 -23.95
CA PHE A 66 -8.13 -5.11 -24.42
C PHE A 66 -7.81 -5.08 -25.92
N ASP A 67 -8.73 -4.58 -26.74
CA ASP A 67 -8.55 -4.60 -28.19
C ASP A 67 -7.85 -3.32 -28.69
N ALA A 68 -8.37 -2.14 -28.34
CA ALA A 68 -7.77 -0.88 -28.81
C ALA A 68 -6.45 -0.55 -28.09
N CYS A 69 -6.37 -0.71 -26.79
CA CYS A 69 -5.16 -0.42 -26.01
C CYS A 69 -4.19 -1.61 -25.93
N GLY A 70 -4.59 -2.82 -26.29
CA GLY A 70 -3.79 -4.03 -26.19
C GLY A 70 -3.34 -4.35 -24.76
N ALA A 71 -4.12 -3.94 -23.76
CA ALA A 71 -3.82 -4.25 -22.37
C ALA A 71 -4.05 -5.74 -22.07
N GLN A 72 -3.24 -6.30 -21.20
CA GLN A 72 -3.35 -7.70 -20.80
C GLN A 72 -3.98 -7.79 -19.41
N PRO A 73 -4.94 -8.71 -19.16
CA PRO A 73 -5.56 -8.90 -17.85
C PRO A 73 -4.64 -9.72 -16.91
N ASN A 74 -3.41 -9.27 -16.75
CA ASN A 74 -2.37 -9.97 -16.00
C ASN A 74 -2.26 -9.51 -14.55
N TRP A 75 -3.02 -8.49 -14.14
CA TRP A 75 -3.05 -8.08 -12.75
C TRP A 75 -4.05 -8.94 -11.96
N ASN A 76 -3.53 -9.75 -11.09
CA ASN A 76 -4.28 -10.48 -10.06
C ASN A 76 -3.42 -10.56 -8.80
N MET A 77 -4.00 -10.99 -7.67
CA MET A 77 -3.32 -11.01 -6.39
C MET A 77 -2.11 -11.97 -6.37
N GLU A 78 -2.18 -13.09 -7.08
CA GLU A 78 -1.06 -14.04 -7.15
C GLU A 78 0.14 -13.45 -7.89
N ASN A 79 -0.11 -12.84 -9.05
CA ASN A 79 0.94 -12.17 -9.83
C ASN A 79 1.51 -10.99 -9.03
N PHE A 80 0.64 -10.18 -8.39
CA PHE A 80 1.08 -9.08 -7.54
C PHE A 80 2.02 -9.56 -6.43
N ILE A 81 1.65 -10.63 -5.71
CA ILE A 81 2.49 -11.21 -4.66
C ILE A 81 3.82 -11.71 -5.23
N ALA A 82 3.81 -12.38 -6.39
CA ALA A 82 5.02 -12.88 -7.03
C ALA A 82 5.97 -11.73 -7.42
N ASP A 83 5.44 -10.69 -8.04
CA ASP A 83 6.19 -9.50 -8.45
C ASP A 83 6.77 -8.76 -7.24
N GLN A 84 5.99 -8.62 -6.16
CA GLN A 84 6.48 -7.99 -4.93
C GLN A 84 7.57 -8.81 -4.24
N VAL A 85 7.44 -10.12 -4.20
CA VAL A 85 8.47 -11.02 -3.65
C VAL A 85 9.79 -10.87 -4.43
N GLU A 86 9.72 -10.82 -5.75
CA GLU A 86 10.92 -10.63 -6.58
C GLU A 86 11.54 -9.24 -6.39
N LEU A 87 10.69 -8.20 -6.34
CA LEU A 87 11.15 -6.83 -6.07
C LEU A 87 11.85 -6.71 -4.73
N ILE A 88 11.26 -7.27 -3.67
CA ILE A 88 11.83 -7.29 -2.32
C ILE A 88 13.19 -7.99 -2.32
N ARG A 89 13.31 -9.16 -2.94
CA ARG A 89 14.58 -9.90 -3.04
C ARG A 89 15.68 -9.08 -3.69
N ARG A 90 15.36 -8.40 -4.78
CA ARG A 90 16.31 -7.53 -5.48
C ARG A 90 16.74 -6.33 -4.63
N GLN A 91 15.81 -5.72 -3.90
CA GLN A 91 16.11 -4.56 -3.07
C GLN A 91 16.90 -4.90 -1.80
N VAL A 92 16.56 -6.01 -1.17
CA VAL A 92 17.17 -6.43 0.10
C VAL A 92 18.55 -7.07 -0.14
N GLY A 93 18.68 -7.89 -1.18
CA GLY A 93 19.91 -8.66 -1.40
C GLY A 93 20.26 -9.51 -0.18
N ASP A 94 21.50 -9.39 0.30
CA ASP A 94 22.01 -10.16 1.46
C ASP A 94 21.80 -9.45 2.83
N LYS A 95 21.10 -8.30 2.82
CA LYS A 95 20.94 -7.51 4.05
C LYS A 95 19.83 -8.08 4.92
N LYS A 96 19.92 -7.80 6.23
CA LYS A 96 18.82 -8.04 7.16
C LYS A 96 17.78 -6.91 7.07
N VAL A 97 16.54 -7.24 7.33
CA VAL A 97 15.42 -6.29 7.39
C VAL A 97 14.81 -6.33 8.78
N LEU A 98 14.68 -5.17 9.41
CA LEU A 98 13.97 -5.02 10.68
C LEU A 98 12.56 -4.53 10.40
N LEU A 99 11.55 -5.22 10.91
CA LEU A 99 10.14 -4.86 10.80
C LEU A 99 9.55 -4.61 12.19
N ALA A 100 9.02 -3.42 12.39
CA ALA A 100 8.16 -3.13 13.54
C ALA A 100 6.81 -3.83 13.38
N LEU A 101 6.55 -4.86 14.16
CA LEU A 101 5.34 -5.68 14.07
C LEU A 101 4.34 -5.26 15.14
N SER A 102 3.33 -4.49 14.76
CA SER A 102 2.31 -4.00 15.71
C SER A 102 1.23 -5.04 16.03
N GLY A 103 1.06 -6.09 15.21
CA GLY A 103 -0.06 -7.01 15.28
C GLY A 103 -1.31 -6.56 14.50
N GLY A 104 -1.30 -5.35 13.95
CA GLY A 104 -2.35 -4.86 13.04
C GLY A 104 -2.26 -5.51 11.65
N VAL A 105 -3.34 -5.39 10.85
CA VAL A 105 -3.46 -6.03 9.53
C VAL A 105 -2.31 -5.64 8.60
N ASP A 106 -1.99 -4.36 8.50
CA ASP A 106 -0.99 -3.86 7.55
C ASP A 106 0.40 -4.43 7.85
N SER A 107 0.84 -4.34 9.11
CA SER A 107 2.14 -4.89 9.53
C SER A 107 2.21 -6.41 9.38
N SER A 108 1.08 -7.10 9.54
CA SER A 108 0.99 -8.56 9.37
C SER A 108 1.11 -8.97 7.90
N VAL A 109 0.47 -8.24 6.98
CA VAL A 109 0.59 -8.47 5.54
C VAL A 109 2.03 -8.21 5.07
N VAL A 110 2.64 -7.13 5.53
CA VAL A 110 4.05 -6.83 5.22
C VAL A 110 4.96 -7.93 5.76
N ALA A 111 4.76 -8.39 7.01
CA ALA A 111 5.52 -9.50 7.57
C ALA A 111 5.39 -10.77 6.73
N ALA A 112 4.18 -11.15 6.33
CA ALA A 112 3.93 -12.35 5.53
C ALA A 112 4.63 -12.27 4.15
N LEU A 113 4.58 -11.12 3.48
CA LEU A 113 5.29 -10.89 2.22
C LEU A 113 6.82 -10.98 2.40
N LEU A 114 7.35 -10.35 3.43
CA LEU A 114 8.78 -10.37 3.73
C LEU A 114 9.26 -11.77 4.10
N ILE A 115 8.51 -12.51 4.92
CA ILE A 115 8.83 -13.92 5.24
C ILE A 115 8.92 -14.75 3.95
N LYS A 116 7.96 -14.59 3.04
CA LYS A 116 7.94 -15.30 1.75
C LYS A 116 9.10 -14.89 0.84
N ALA A 117 9.50 -13.61 0.87
CA ALA A 117 10.55 -13.09 0.02
C ALA A 117 11.96 -13.42 0.52
N ILE A 118 12.24 -13.16 1.79
CA ILE A 118 13.60 -13.15 2.38
C ILE A 118 13.76 -14.05 3.61
N GLY A 119 12.70 -14.70 4.07
CA GLY A 119 12.76 -15.70 5.14
C GLY A 119 13.42 -15.17 6.41
N LYS A 120 14.48 -15.84 6.85
CA LYS A 120 15.20 -15.53 8.12
C LYS A 120 16.03 -14.24 8.09
N GLN A 121 16.19 -13.58 6.93
CA GLN A 121 16.77 -12.23 6.88
C GLN A 121 15.81 -11.18 7.49
N LEU A 122 14.52 -11.51 7.57
CA LEU A 122 13.55 -10.68 8.28
C LEU A 122 13.66 -10.90 9.78
N VAL A 123 13.82 -9.80 10.52
CA VAL A 123 13.69 -9.75 11.97
C VAL A 123 12.47 -8.91 12.33
N CYS A 124 11.46 -9.53 12.89
CA CYS A 124 10.27 -8.85 13.40
C CYS A 124 10.50 -8.44 14.86
N VAL A 125 10.17 -7.22 15.21
CA VAL A 125 10.21 -6.75 16.60
C VAL A 125 8.80 -6.37 17.04
N HIS A 126 8.28 -7.06 18.03
CA HIS A 126 7.03 -6.73 18.70
C HIS A 126 7.29 -6.18 20.09
N VAL A 127 6.78 -4.98 20.36
CA VAL A 127 6.97 -4.29 21.63
C VAL A 127 5.68 -4.31 22.43
N ASN A 128 5.70 -4.98 23.58
CA ASN A 128 4.64 -4.85 24.57
C ASN A 128 4.88 -3.59 25.40
N HIS A 129 4.12 -2.54 25.14
CA HIS A 129 4.20 -1.25 25.81
C HIS A 129 3.15 -1.05 26.93
N GLY A 130 2.41 -2.12 27.29
CA GLY A 130 1.41 -2.07 28.34
C GLY A 130 0.07 -1.43 28.00
N LEU A 131 -0.10 -0.95 26.75
CA LEU A 131 -1.34 -0.30 26.28
C LEU A 131 -2.03 -1.11 25.16
N LEU A 132 -1.58 -2.36 24.98
CA LEU A 132 -2.18 -3.31 24.05
C LEU A 132 -3.47 -3.89 24.63
N ARG A 133 -4.31 -4.45 23.76
CA ARG A 133 -5.49 -5.19 24.19
C ARG A 133 -5.10 -6.46 24.94
N LYS A 134 -5.99 -6.90 25.81
CA LYS A 134 -5.78 -8.16 26.55
C LYS A 134 -5.57 -9.35 25.60
N GLY A 135 -4.46 -10.05 25.76
CA GLY A 135 -4.11 -11.23 24.95
C GLY A 135 -3.50 -10.91 23.57
N GLU A 136 -3.39 -9.65 23.19
CA GLU A 136 -2.83 -9.26 21.88
C GLU A 136 -1.34 -9.60 21.76
N PRO A 137 -0.47 -9.33 22.75
CA PRO A 137 0.93 -9.72 22.68
C PRO A 137 1.14 -11.23 22.51
N GLU A 138 0.40 -12.03 23.25
CA GLU A 138 0.46 -13.49 23.19
C GLU A 138 0.00 -14.02 21.83
N GLN A 139 -1.05 -13.41 21.26
CA GLN A 139 -1.55 -13.75 19.94
C GLN A 139 -0.51 -13.43 18.84
N VAL A 140 0.17 -12.31 18.92
CA VAL A 140 1.24 -11.96 17.96
C VAL A 140 2.38 -12.97 18.04
N VAL A 141 2.81 -13.36 19.24
CA VAL A 141 3.84 -14.38 19.42
C VAL A 141 3.41 -15.72 18.86
N GLU A 142 2.18 -16.13 19.15
CA GLU A 142 1.63 -17.41 18.65
C GLU A 142 1.61 -17.45 17.12
N VAL A 143 1.08 -16.43 16.47
CA VAL A 143 0.96 -16.40 15.01
C VAL A 143 2.33 -16.32 14.35
N PHE A 144 3.14 -15.34 14.72
CA PHE A 144 4.37 -15.06 13.97
C PHE A 144 5.53 -15.98 14.32
N ARG A 145 5.69 -16.34 15.59
CA ARG A 145 6.79 -17.22 16.00
C ARG A 145 6.45 -18.69 15.78
N ASN A 146 5.26 -19.14 16.23
CA ASN A 146 4.95 -20.56 16.25
C ASN A 146 4.32 -21.06 14.94
N GLN A 147 3.43 -20.26 14.30
CA GLN A 147 2.75 -20.69 13.08
C GLN A 147 3.51 -20.30 11.82
N MET A 148 4.10 -19.10 11.78
CA MET A 148 4.80 -18.58 10.59
C MET A 148 6.32 -18.78 10.63
N ASP A 149 6.88 -19.31 11.72
CA ASP A 149 8.32 -19.48 11.94
C ASP A 149 9.13 -18.18 11.68
N ALA A 150 8.55 -17.04 12.02
CA ALA A 150 9.22 -15.76 11.89
C ALA A 150 10.35 -15.61 12.92
N ASN A 151 11.42 -14.93 12.53
CA ASN A 151 12.44 -14.48 13.49
C ASN A 151 11.86 -13.30 14.30
N LEU A 152 11.18 -13.60 15.41
CA LEU A 152 10.46 -12.64 16.23
C LEU A 152 11.19 -12.33 17.54
N ILE A 153 11.58 -11.08 17.71
CA ILE A 153 12.04 -10.50 18.96
C ILE A 153 10.82 -9.90 19.67
N TYR A 154 10.54 -10.41 20.86
CA TYR A 154 9.51 -9.85 21.74
C TYR A 154 10.20 -9.01 22.81
N VAL A 155 9.83 -7.74 22.88
CA VAL A 155 10.35 -6.78 23.86
C VAL A 155 9.27 -6.45 24.87
N ASP A 156 9.46 -6.84 26.13
CA ASP A 156 8.64 -6.35 27.23
C ASP A 156 9.16 -4.99 27.69
N ALA A 157 8.40 -3.97 27.38
CA ALA A 157 8.72 -2.57 27.69
C ALA A 157 7.61 -1.89 28.51
N VAL A 158 6.74 -2.67 29.17
CA VAL A 158 5.58 -2.17 29.92
C VAL A 158 5.98 -1.09 30.90
N ASP A 159 6.89 -1.38 31.80
CA ASP A 159 7.34 -0.42 32.82
C ASP A 159 8.01 0.80 32.20
N ARG A 160 8.77 0.60 31.14
CA ARG A 160 9.48 1.67 30.43
C ARG A 160 8.51 2.71 29.86
N PHE A 161 7.43 2.28 29.24
CA PHE A 161 6.41 3.17 28.68
C PHE A 161 5.53 3.77 29.75
N LEU A 162 5.03 2.97 30.69
CA LEU A 162 4.12 3.45 31.73
C LEU A 162 4.78 4.47 32.65
N ASN A 163 6.05 4.27 33.05
CA ASN A 163 6.77 5.24 33.83
C ASN A 163 6.92 6.59 33.15
N LYS A 164 7.14 6.62 31.82
CA LYS A 164 7.24 7.87 31.06
C LYS A 164 5.89 8.56 30.86
N LEU A 165 4.79 7.83 30.91
CA LEU A 165 3.45 8.36 30.82
C LEU A 165 2.85 8.78 32.15
N SER A 166 3.51 8.44 33.26
CA SER A 166 3.05 8.80 34.60
C SER A 166 2.95 10.31 34.75
N GLY A 167 1.79 10.79 35.19
CA GLY A 167 1.52 12.23 35.40
C GLY A 167 1.24 13.02 34.11
N VAL A 168 1.31 12.41 32.93
CA VAL A 168 1.00 13.07 31.66
C VAL A 168 -0.50 12.97 31.39
N ALA A 169 -1.22 14.08 31.44
CA ALA A 169 -2.68 14.11 31.20
C ALA A 169 -3.01 14.39 29.73
N GLU A 170 -2.22 15.23 29.06
CA GLU A 170 -2.48 15.75 27.73
C GLU A 170 -2.29 14.67 26.64
N PRO A 171 -3.32 14.37 25.80
CA PRO A 171 -3.28 13.27 24.86
C PRO A 171 -2.16 13.38 23.80
N GLU A 172 -1.90 14.58 23.29
CA GLU A 172 -0.88 14.79 22.27
C GLU A 172 0.54 14.59 22.83
N GLN A 173 0.77 14.97 24.08
CA GLN A 173 2.03 14.67 24.76
C GLN A 173 2.23 13.17 24.94
N LYS A 174 1.17 12.44 25.31
CA LYS A 174 1.22 10.97 25.38
C LYS A 174 1.65 10.34 24.05
N ARG A 175 1.05 10.76 22.93
CA ARG A 175 1.41 10.25 21.58
C ARG A 175 2.87 10.52 21.27
N LYS A 176 3.37 11.72 21.53
CA LYS A 176 4.78 12.08 21.29
C LYS A 176 5.74 11.24 22.14
N ILE A 177 5.42 11.03 23.41
CA ILE A 177 6.23 10.20 24.31
C ILE A 177 6.25 8.75 23.81
N ILE A 178 5.09 8.18 23.49
CA ILE A 178 4.97 6.81 23.00
C ILE A 178 5.76 6.65 21.69
N GLY A 179 5.56 7.53 20.71
CA GLY A 179 6.25 7.46 19.43
C GLY A 179 7.77 7.57 19.57
N ALA A 180 8.27 8.52 20.37
CA ALA A 180 9.69 8.66 20.62
C ALA A 180 10.30 7.44 21.32
N GLU A 181 9.55 6.81 22.22
CA GLU A 181 10.03 5.63 22.93
C GLU A 181 10.07 4.38 22.05
N PHE A 182 9.10 4.21 21.17
CA PHE A 182 9.13 3.16 20.16
C PHE A 182 10.40 3.25 19.30
N ILE A 183 10.72 4.44 18.79
CA ILE A 183 11.93 4.64 17.98
C ILE A 183 13.19 4.20 18.77
N ARG A 184 13.31 4.59 20.03
CA ARG A 184 14.46 4.18 20.86
C ARG A 184 14.55 2.67 21.05
N VAL A 185 13.41 2.00 21.30
CA VAL A 185 13.39 0.54 21.43
C VAL A 185 13.84 -0.12 20.12
N PHE A 186 13.33 0.35 18.96
CA PHE A 186 13.73 -0.20 17.68
C PHE A 186 15.21 0.06 17.35
N GLU A 187 15.75 1.23 17.67
CA GLU A 187 17.19 1.52 17.51
C GLU A 187 18.06 0.62 18.38
N GLU A 188 17.63 0.35 19.62
CA GLU A 188 18.33 -0.55 20.52
C GLU A 188 18.34 -1.99 19.99
N GLU A 189 17.21 -2.47 19.48
CA GLU A 189 17.13 -3.80 18.88
C GLU A 189 17.90 -3.88 17.54
N ALA A 190 17.86 -2.83 16.72
CA ALA A 190 18.62 -2.78 15.48
C ALA A 190 20.13 -2.92 15.71
N ARG A 191 20.67 -2.20 16.72
CA ARG A 191 22.10 -2.26 17.08
C ARG A 191 22.58 -3.64 17.56
N LYS A 192 21.67 -4.51 18.00
CA LYS A 192 21.99 -5.89 18.40
C LYS A 192 22.08 -6.85 17.20
N LEU A 193 21.67 -6.40 16.01
CA LEU A 193 21.59 -7.23 14.81
C LEU A 193 22.79 -7.04 13.88
N ASP A 194 23.61 -6.04 14.10
CA ASP A 194 24.89 -5.77 13.41
C ASP A 194 26.04 -6.74 13.91
#